data_84faeda5bbf240da1f410f93eaf163f1
#
_entry.id   84faeda5bbf240da1f410f93eaf163f1
#
_cell.length_a   1.000
_cell.length_b   1.000
_cell.length_c   1.000
_cell.angle_alpha   90.00
_cell.angle_beta   90.00
_cell.angle_gamma   90.00
#
_symmetry.space_group_name_H-M   'P 1'
#
loop_
_entity.id
_entity.type
_entity.pdbx_description
1 polymer ?
#
loop_
_entity_poly.entity_id
_entity_poly.type
_entity_poly.pdbx_seq_one_letter_code
_entity_poly.pdbx_strand_id
1 'polypeptide(L)'
;MRSVLLLAACAALILPGSALARECGIPDSKPLWVDFAGHDAPLPQKPGLTLAFASGTVKPSEARAAGASTVFFDLNFNNRGGTPTVPTDPATIADRADRLFDFAVTVTGCATPWIAMNELFGAQTPTPWTETTAQYRANTLALVRRLAERGAKPLVTIANPPYTGGEAAQWWRDLAAVAVLIRQVFFTAPNVPQLHALGPVRASRSMRGGMRALVRRFTEIGIPASRVALELQFQSAPGTGGREGLQPRSKWLEIVKLQALAVRQVTRELGTHSIWSWGWATFSQAGIDRDKGEAVCVYLWVRDPRLCSGPGAAGPAMDPSLTVGQLDQLAPGVVCQLPAGQIRTSAVAPLARAIGDRDIAASVVLERLVLQQEVNLDLSSVLVAELAFVDDHFRGSVPSYLAALTRVRLTRAAARGLLLDELRRDVVRARFRPPPPSAAAVAEFHRTYAGLQARLVETPSPVEWLGGRSRGLAVETFAPARIFALARGGRVRTLQGRIEVNPLGDTVYLGTVPLVEARHAIETSLNRFARVSVYENWLASAEARALAEAVCVGDELPAPAGLTLNDLLPVTGAGFG
;
A
#
# COMPACT_ATOMS: atom_id res chain seq x y z
N MET A 1 -65.01 -17.44 -67.38
CA MET A 1 -63.65 -17.51 -66.87
C MET A 1 -63.59 -16.70 -65.58
N ARG A 2 -63.69 -17.35 -64.45
CA ARG A 2 -63.67 -16.71 -63.15
C ARG A 2 -62.59 -17.43 -62.36
N SER A 3 -61.49 -16.71 -62.10
CA SER A 3 -60.37 -17.21 -61.27
C SER A 3 -60.71 -17.04 -59.81
N VAL A 4 -60.70 -18.15 -59.05
CA VAL A 4 -60.86 -18.19 -57.61
C VAL A 4 -59.45 -18.05 -57.00
N LEU A 5 -59.21 -16.96 -56.27
CA LEU A 5 -58.01 -16.78 -55.43
C LEU A 5 -58.25 -17.45 -54.07
N LEU A 6 -57.50 -18.51 -53.78
CA LEU A 6 -57.38 -19.10 -52.43
C LEU A 6 -56.41 -18.26 -51.60
N LEU A 7 -56.91 -17.59 -50.56
CA LEU A 7 -56.12 -17.01 -49.50
C LEU A 7 -55.81 -18.11 -48.46
N ALA A 8 -54.56 -18.57 -48.44
CA ALA A 8 -54.04 -19.40 -47.35
C ALA A 8 -53.63 -18.50 -46.17
N ALA A 9 -54.43 -18.52 -45.13
CA ALA A 9 -54.11 -17.88 -43.85
C ALA A 9 -53.06 -18.74 -43.07
N CYS A 10 -51.78 -18.37 -43.12
CA CYS A 10 -50.77 -18.90 -42.19
C CYS A 10 -51.03 -18.34 -40.81
N ALA A 11 -51.68 -19.10 -39.94
CA ALA A 11 -51.68 -18.88 -38.53
C ALA A 11 -50.28 -19.18 -37.97
N ALA A 12 -49.46 -18.13 -37.83
CA ALA A 12 -48.21 -18.23 -37.11
C ALA A 12 -48.54 -18.53 -35.63
N LEU A 13 -48.38 -19.77 -35.21
CA LEU A 13 -48.29 -20.18 -33.81
C LEU A 13 -47.12 -19.41 -33.17
N ILE A 14 -47.42 -18.32 -32.51
CA ILE A 14 -46.49 -17.65 -31.60
C ILE A 14 -46.38 -18.60 -30.40
N LEU A 15 -45.44 -19.57 -30.50
CA LEU A 15 -44.93 -20.24 -29.32
C LEU A 15 -44.39 -19.13 -28.43
N PRO A 16 -44.74 -19.13 -27.12
CA PRO A 16 -44.06 -18.24 -26.17
C PRO A 16 -42.57 -18.60 -26.25
N GLY A 17 -41.82 -17.77 -26.98
CA GLY A 17 -40.37 -17.91 -27.02
C GLY A 17 -39.87 -18.03 -25.58
N SER A 18 -39.32 -19.19 -25.27
CA SER A 18 -38.47 -19.35 -24.11
C SER A 18 -37.56 -18.10 -24.12
N ALA A 19 -37.82 -17.18 -23.19
CA ALA A 19 -36.96 -16.05 -22.98
C ALA A 19 -35.59 -16.67 -22.65
N LEU A 20 -34.74 -16.76 -23.69
CA LEU A 20 -33.35 -17.12 -23.52
C LEU A 20 -32.89 -16.31 -22.33
N ALA A 21 -32.52 -17.01 -21.26
CA ALA A 21 -32.07 -16.40 -20.02
C ALA A 21 -30.93 -15.45 -20.43
N ARG A 22 -31.26 -14.17 -20.55
CA ARG A 22 -30.27 -13.17 -20.92
C ARG A 22 -29.18 -13.24 -19.86
N GLU A 23 -27.93 -13.22 -20.29
CA GLU A 23 -26.83 -12.89 -19.39
C GLU A 23 -27.28 -11.74 -18.49
N CYS A 24 -26.84 -11.70 -17.23
CA CYS A 24 -27.35 -10.73 -16.23
C CYS A 24 -27.26 -9.25 -16.67
N GLY A 25 -26.91 -9.00 -17.93
CA GLY A 25 -26.83 -7.67 -18.53
C GLY A 25 -25.67 -6.84 -17.99
N ILE A 26 -24.73 -7.47 -17.29
CA ILE A 26 -23.58 -6.78 -16.72
C ILE A 26 -22.68 -6.29 -17.85
N PRO A 27 -22.41 -4.97 -17.95
CA PRO A 27 -21.67 -4.41 -19.05
C PRO A 27 -20.17 -4.73 -18.96
N ASP A 28 -19.53 -4.89 -20.12
CA ASP A 28 -18.06 -5.01 -20.23
C ASP A 28 -17.32 -3.66 -20.04
N SER A 29 -17.99 -2.68 -19.48
CA SER A 29 -17.40 -1.35 -19.27
C SER A 29 -16.23 -1.36 -18.29
N LYS A 30 -15.18 -0.62 -18.59
CA LYS A 30 -14.02 -0.42 -17.71
C LYS A 30 -13.93 1.06 -17.31
N PRO A 31 -13.97 1.39 -16.03
CA PRO A 31 -14.23 0.51 -14.87
C PRO A 31 -15.70 0.05 -14.82
N LEU A 32 -15.90 -1.19 -14.38
CA LEU A 32 -17.21 -1.69 -14.02
C LEU A 32 -17.56 -1.20 -12.60
N TRP A 33 -18.75 -0.62 -12.45
CA TRP A 33 -19.26 -0.18 -11.15
C TRP A 33 -20.40 -1.09 -10.72
N VAL A 34 -20.35 -1.54 -9.46
CA VAL A 34 -21.38 -2.37 -8.82
C VAL A 34 -21.79 -1.71 -7.51
N ASP A 35 -23.06 -1.42 -7.36
CA ASP A 35 -23.56 -0.68 -6.21
C ASP A 35 -24.47 -1.58 -5.36
N PHE A 36 -24.18 -1.66 -4.07
CA PHE A 36 -25.02 -2.40 -3.15
C PHE A 36 -26.37 -1.71 -2.96
N ALA A 37 -27.43 -2.40 -3.34
CA ALA A 37 -28.80 -1.94 -3.23
C ALA A 37 -29.52 -2.69 -2.11
N GLY A 38 -29.66 -2.07 -0.95
CA GLY A 38 -30.48 -2.57 0.15
C GLY A 38 -31.92 -2.05 0.05
N HIS A 39 -32.75 -2.40 1.04
CA HIS A 39 -34.17 -2.05 1.09
C HIS A 39 -34.43 -0.54 0.96
N ASP A 40 -33.61 0.28 1.62
CA ASP A 40 -33.75 1.74 1.65
C ASP A 40 -32.65 2.46 0.87
N ALA A 41 -31.99 1.76 -0.05
CA ALA A 41 -30.91 2.36 -0.83
C ALA A 41 -31.48 3.45 -1.75
N PRO A 42 -30.96 4.68 -1.71
CA PRO A 42 -31.44 5.77 -2.56
C PRO A 42 -30.92 5.68 -4.00
N LEU A 43 -30.44 4.52 -4.41
CA LEU A 43 -29.93 4.27 -5.77
C LEU A 43 -31.10 4.12 -6.74
N PRO A 44 -31.10 4.86 -7.86
CA PRO A 44 -32.14 4.71 -8.87
C PRO A 44 -31.99 3.37 -9.61
N GLN A 45 -33.10 2.72 -9.86
CA GLN A 45 -33.16 1.52 -10.69
C GLN A 45 -33.35 1.93 -12.14
N LYS A 46 -32.26 2.08 -12.89
CA LYS A 46 -32.29 2.55 -14.27
C LYS A 46 -31.14 1.97 -15.11
N PRO A 47 -31.22 2.07 -16.46
CA PRO A 47 -30.15 1.64 -17.34
C PRO A 47 -28.81 2.30 -16.98
N GLY A 48 -27.72 1.55 -17.15
CA GLY A 48 -26.35 1.99 -16.85
C GLY A 48 -25.91 1.75 -15.41
N LEU A 49 -26.77 1.22 -14.53
CA LEU A 49 -26.41 0.78 -13.19
C LEU A 49 -26.31 -0.75 -13.13
N THR A 50 -25.35 -1.23 -12.35
CA THR A 50 -25.26 -2.63 -11.92
C THR A 50 -25.44 -2.67 -10.42
N LEU A 51 -26.49 -3.34 -9.97
CA LEU A 51 -26.95 -3.32 -8.58
C LEU A 51 -26.77 -4.69 -7.94
N ALA A 52 -26.12 -4.75 -6.79
CA ALA A 52 -26.01 -5.95 -5.97
C ALA A 52 -27.12 -5.96 -4.90
N PHE A 53 -27.93 -7.01 -4.88
CA PHE A 53 -29.05 -7.15 -3.98
C PHE A 53 -28.82 -8.29 -2.99
N ALA A 54 -28.98 -8.01 -1.71
CA ALA A 54 -29.06 -9.03 -0.68
C ALA A 54 -30.40 -9.78 -0.74
N SER A 55 -30.40 -11.02 -0.29
CA SER A 55 -31.61 -11.85 -0.25
C SER A 55 -32.72 -11.20 0.57
N GLY A 56 -33.91 -11.07 0.01
CA GLY A 56 -35.16 -10.90 0.73
C GLY A 56 -35.79 -9.52 0.78
N THR A 57 -35.14 -8.46 0.32
CA THR A 57 -35.63 -7.08 0.57
C THR A 57 -36.01 -6.27 -0.66
N VAL A 58 -35.32 -6.43 -1.78
CA VAL A 58 -35.67 -5.80 -3.06
C VAL A 58 -35.71 -6.89 -4.12
N LYS A 59 -36.65 -6.79 -5.03
CA LYS A 59 -36.75 -7.75 -6.13
C LYS A 59 -35.78 -7.39 -7.24
N PRO A 60 -34.68 -8.14 -7.44
CA PRO A 60 -33.76 -7.90 -8.57
C PRO A 60 -34.48 -7.89 -9.93
N SER A 61 -35.58 -8.62 -10.05
CA SER A 61 -36.44 -8.63 -11.24
C SER A 61 -37.02 -7.26 -11.56
N GLU A 62 -37.42 -6.47 -10.56
CA GLU A 62 -37.93 -5.11 -10.76
C GLU A 62 -36.83 -4.17 -11.27
N ALA A 63 -35.65 -4.27 -10.67
CA ALA A 63 -34.49 -3.48 -11.13
C ALA A 63 -34.13 -3.80 -12.60
N ARG A 64 -34.19 -5.07 -13.00
CA ARG A 64 -33.97 -5.47 -14.38
C ARG A 64 -35.09 -5.01 -15.32
N ALA A 65 -36.31 -5.06 -14.89
CA ALA A 65 -37.43 -4.50 -15.67
C ALA A 65 -37.25 -2.99 -15.90
N ALA A 66 -36.64 -2.29 -14.94
CA ALA A 66 -36.24 -0.89 -15.07
C ALA A 66 -34.94 -0.68 -15.87
N GLY A 67 -34.28 -1.74 -16.36
CA GLY A 67 -33.11 -1.70 -17.20
C GLY A 67 -31.75 -1.76 -16.49
N ALA A 68 -31.71 -1.93 -15.16
CA ALA A 68 -30.47 -2.12 -14.42
C ALA A 68 -29.96 -3.58 -14.55
N SER A 69 -28.65 -3.75 -14.51
CA SER A 69 -28.03 -5.07 -14.33
C SER A 69 -28.04 -5.48 -12.87
N THR A 70 -28.03 -6.78 -12.60
CA THR A 70 -28.18 -7.28 -11.22
C THR A 70 -27.13 -8.31 -10.83
N VAL A 71 -26.65 -8.22 -9.59
CA VAL A 71 -25.77 -9.18 -8.92
C VAL A 71 -26.51 -9.68 -7.67
N PHE A 72 -26.44 -10.97 -7.41
CA PHE A 72 -26.94 -11.52 -6.15
C PHE A 72 -25.86 -11.37 -5.07
N PHE A 73 -26.21 -10.77 -3.92
CA PHE A 73 -25.33 -10.61 -2.78
C PHE A 73 -25.77 -11.50 -1.63
N ASP A 74 -24.96 -12.52 -1.29
CA ASP A 74 -25.26 -13.46 -0.21
C ASP A 74 -24.72 -12.95 1.13
N LEU A 75 -25.60 -12.42 1.97
CA LEU A 75 -25.26 -11.99 3.33
C LEU A 75 -24.95 -13.15 4.27
N ASN A 76 -25.36 -14.38 3.92
CA ASN A 76 -25.31 -15.54 4.79
C ASN A 76 -24.14 -16.49 4.46
N PHE A 77 -23.10 -15.99 3.85
CA PHE A 77 -21.96 -16.82 3.43
C PHE A 77 -21.39 -17.67 4.58
N ASN A 78 -21.25 -17.10 5.77
CA ASN A 78 -20.75 -17.83 6.95
C ASN A 78 -21.67 -18.99 7.37
N ASN A 79 -22.98 -18.88 7.11
CA ASN A 79 -23.92 -19.99 7.38
C ASN A 79 -23.79 -21.13 6.34
N ARG A 80 -23.14 -20.89 5.21
CA ARG A 80 -22.96 -21.91 4.17
C ARG A 80 -21.67 -22.70 4.34
N GLY A 81 -20.56 -22.03 4.54
CA GLY A 81 -19.25 -22.65 4.80
C GLY A 81 -18.99 -22.98 6.27
N GLY A 82 -19.81 -22.43 7.15
CA GLY A 82 -19.56 -22.37 8.59
C GLY A 82 -18.75 -21.14 8.98
N THR A 83 -18.31 -21.10 10.21
CA THR A 83 -17.35 -20.09 10.69
C THR A 83 -15.93 -20.67 10.72
N PRO A 84 -14.90 -19.84 10.83
CA PRO A 84 -13.53 -20.32 10.93
C PRO A 84 -13.28 -21.34 12.05
N THR A 85 -14.00 -21.22 13.18
CA THR A 85 -13.88 -22.11 14.33
C THR A 85 -14.95 -23.22 14.38
N VAL A 86 -16.05 -23.06 13.64
CA VAL A 86 -17.14 -24.05 13.55
C VAL A 86 -17.48 -24.24 12.06
N PRO A 87 -16.65 -24.95 11.33
CA PRO A 87 -16.88 -25.20 9.91
C PRO A 87 -18.11 -26.12 9.72
N THR A 88 -18.79 -25.90 8.62
CA THR A 88 -19.90 -26.78 8.19
C THR A 88 -19.34 -28.17 7.80
N ASP A 89 -20.16 -29.20 7.94
CA ASP A 89 -19.86 -30.54 7.44
C ASP A 89 -19.51 -30.49 5.94
N PRO A 90 -18.29 -30.90 5.56
CA PRO A 90 -17.84 -30.85 4.16
C PRO A 90 -18.72 -31.66 3.20
N ALA A 91 -19.36 -32.74 3.66
CA ALA A 91 -20.27 -33.52 2.84
C ALA A 91 -21.50 -32.74 2.35
N THR A 92 -21.87 -31.66 3.03
CA THR A 92 -23.03 -30.83 2.69
C THR A 92 -22.70 -29.64 1.79
N ILE A 93 -21.43 -29.38 1.51
CA ILE A 93 -21.00 -28.13 0.83
C ILE A 93 -21.51 -28.09 -0.62
N ALA A 94 -21.45 -29.19 -1.35
CA ALA A 94 -21.94 -29.25 -2.73
C ALA A 94 -23.44 -28.91 -2.80
N ASP A 95 -24.27 -29.52 -1.96
CA ASP A 95 -25.70 -29.25 -1.89
C ASP A 95 -26.02 -27.79 -1.50
N ARG A 96 -25.20 -27.22 -0.61
CA ARG A 96 -25.36 -25.82 -0.21
C ARG A 96 -25.02 -24.87 -1.34
N ALA A 97 -23.97 -25.16 -2.11
CA ALA A 97 -23.61 -24.41 -3.30
C ALA A 97 -24.70 -24.51 -4.38
N ASP A 98 -25.22 -25.70 -4.62
CA ASP A 98 -26.28 -25.92 -5.60
C ASP A 98 -27.56 -25.16 -5.23
N ARG A 99 -28.02 -25.25 -3.97
CA ARG A 99 -29.15 -24.43 -3.49
C ARG A 99 -28.91 -22.93 -3.60
N LEU A 100 -27.70 -22.46 -3.31
CA LEU A 100 -27.35 -21.04 -3.47
C LEU A 100 -27.42 -20.61 -4.93
N PHE A 101 -26.89 -21.44 -5.82
CA PHE A 101 -26.94 -21.18 -7.28
C PHE A 101 -28.40 -21.10 -7.77
N ASP A 102 -29.23 -22.12 -7.47
CA ASP A 102 -30.60 -22.18 -7.91
C ASP A 102 -31.42 -21.00 -7.34
N PHE A 103 -31.17 -20.61 -6.10
CA PHE A 103 -31.78 -19.44 -5.50
C PHE A 103 -31.34 -18.15 -6.23
N ALA A 104 -30.07 -17.98 -6.50
CA ALA A 104 -29.57 -16.81 -7.21
C ALA A 104 -30.13 -16.73 -8.64
N VAL A 105 -30.26 -17.85 -9.35
CA VAL A 105 -30.93 -17.94 -10.67
C VAL A 105 -32.38 -17.49 -10.55
N THR A 106 -33.09 -18.02 -9.56
CA THR A 106 -34.51 -17.69 -9.34
C THR A 106 -34.72 -16.21 -9.05
N VAL A 107 -33.93 -15.66 -8.13
CA VAL A 107 -34.07 -14.26 -7.69
C VAL A 107 -33.63 -13.27 -8.76
N THR A 108 -32.49 -13.54 -9.43
CA THR A 108 -31.99 -12.66 -10.48
C THR A 108 -32.60 -12.93 -11.85
N GLY A 109 -33.14 -14.13 -12.09
CA GLY A 109 -33.57 -14.59 -13.40
C GLY A 109 -32.46 -14.72 -14.42
N CYS A 110 -31.21 -14.86 -13.98
CA CYS A 110 -30.03 -15.00 -14.81
C CYS A 110 -29.58 -16.46 -14.81
N ALA A 111 -29.32 -17.04 -15.99
CA ALA A 111 -28.83 -18.43 -16.07
C ALA A 111 -27.39 -18.57 -15.52
N THR A 112 -26.60 -17.52 -15.64
CA THR A 112 -25.20 -17.45 -15.15
C THR A 112 -25.05 -16.28 -14.16
N PRO A 113 -25.62 -16.40 -12.95
CA PRO A 113 -25.69 -15.28 -12.02
C PRO A 113 -24.29 -14.89 -11.50
N TRP A 114 -24.10 -13.60 -11.31
CA TRP A 114 -23.01 -13.13 -10.46
C TRP A 114 -23.44 -13.28 -9.01
N ILE A 115 -22.61 -13.96 -8.21
CA ILE A 115 -22.90 -14.24 -6.80
C ILE A 115 -21.76 -13.67 -5.96
N ALA A 116 -22.03 -12.54 -5.31
CA ALA A 116 -21.11 -11.94 -4.36
C ALA A 116 -21.41 -12.50 -2.95
N MET A 117 -20.38 -12.88 -2.23
CA MET A 117 -20.46 -13.50 -0.91
C MET A 117 -19.84 -12.58 0.13
N ASN A 118 -20.60 -12.31 1.19
CA ASN A 118 -20.21 -11.39 2.24
C ASN A 118 -19.02 -11.93 3.06
N GLU A 119 -18.13 -11.06 3.39
CA GLU A 119 -17.05 -11.11 4.38
C GLU A 119 -16.48 -12.51 4.70
N LEU A 120 -15.59 -12.97 3.85
CA LEU A 120 -14.77 -14.15 4.13
C LEU A 120 -14.04 -14.01 5.47
N PHE A 121 -14.14 -15.01 6.33
CA PHE A 121 -13.67 -15.04 7.72
C PHE A 121 -14.43 -14.11 8.68
N GLY A 122 -15.40 -13.32 8.20
CA GLY A 122 -16.12 -12.31 8.98
C GLY A 122 -15.34 -11.01 9.17
N ALA A 123 -16.08 -9.92 9.43
CA ALA A 123 -15.51 -8.57 9.54
C ALA A 123 -14.53 -8.39 10.70
N GLN A 124 -14.69 -9.16 11.78
CA GLN A 124 -13.89 -9.01 13.00
C GLN A 124 -12.76 -10.03 13.12
N THR A 125 -12.73 -11.03 12.25
CA THR A 125 -11.74 -12.10 12.32
C THR A 125 -10.63 -11.79 11.33
N PRO A 126 -9.40 -11.49 11.79
CA PRO A 126 -8.25 -11.47 10.88
C PRO A 126 -8.16 -12.83 10.24
N THR A 127 -7.76 -12.92 8.96
CA THR A 127 -7.66 -14.18 8.23
C THR A 127 -6.69 -15.13 8.94
N PRO A 128 -7.14 -15.96 9.91
CA PRO A 128 -6.25 -16.79 10.69
C PRO A 128 -5.85 -17.99 9.84
N TRP A 129 -4.54 -18.20 9.72
CA TRP A 129 -3.97 -19.34 9.01
C TRP A 129 -3.48 -20.37 10.04
N THR A 130 -4.43 -21.09 10.61
CA THR A 130 -4.20 -22.10 11.65
C THR A 130 -4.83 -23.43 11.26
N GLU A 131 -4.43 -24.49 11.93
CA GLU A 131 -5.02 -25.83 11.75
C GLU A 131 -6.53 -25.81 12.00
N THR A 132 -6.98 -25.10 13.04
CA THR A 132 -8.40 -24.99 13.40
C THR A 132 -9.26 -24.34 12.31
N THR A 133 -8.68 -23.56 11.40
CA THR A 133 -9.38 -22.93 10.28
C THR A 133 -9.24 -23.67 8.96
N ALA A 134 -8.49 -24.77 8.93
CA ALA A 134 -8.19 -25.50 7.70
C ALA A 134 -9.46 -26.03 7.01
N GLN A 135 -10.38 -26.62 7.77
CA GLN A 135 -11.64 -27.15 7.22
C GLN A 135 -12.54 -26.03 6.67
N TYR A 136 -12.61 -24.88 7.35
CA TYR A 136 -13.36 -23.73 6.83
C TYR A 136 -12.77 -23.23 5.50
N ARG A 137 -11.45 -23.16 5.36
CA ARG A 137 -10.79 -22.80 4.11
C ARG A 137 -11.07 -23.80 2.99
N ALA A 138 -11.03 -25.10 3.31
CA ALA A 138 -11.37 -26.15 2.35
C ALA A 138 -12.83 -26.06 1.90
N ASN A 139 -13.76 -25.89 2.83
CA ASN A 139 -15.18 -25.69 2.56
C ASN A 139 -15.45 -24.47 1.69
N THR A 140 -14.78 -23.35 1.99
CA THR A 140 -14.90 -22.11 1.20
C THR A 140 -14.48 -22.34 -0.25
N LEU A 141 -13.33 -22.95 -0.45
CA LEU A 141 -12.81 -23.22 -1.80
C LEU A 141 -13.70 -24.19 -2.57
N ALA A 142 -14.19 -25.25 -1.91
CA ALA A 142 -15.09 -26.23 -2.50
C ALA A 142 -16.44 -25.59 -2.91
N LEU A 143 -17.03 -24.76 -2.04
CA LEU A 143 -18.26 -24.05 -2.32
C LEU A 143 -18.14 -23.11 -3.52
N VAL A 144 -17.07 -22.31 -3.55
CA VAL A 144 -16.84 -21.34 -4.62
C VAL A 144 -16.56 -22.04 -5.96
N ARG A 145 -15.76 -23.13 -5.95
CA ARG A 145 -15.54 -23.96 -7.14
C ARG A 145 -16.84 -24.55 -7.67
N ARG A 146 -17.68 -25.11 -6.77
CA ARG A 146 -18.96 -25.69 -7.16
C ARG A 146 -19.89 -24.65 -7.79
N LEU A 147 -19.94 -23.43 -7.26
CA LEU A 147 -20.70 -22.33 -7.88
C LEU A 147 -20.18 -22.00 -9.29
N ALA A 148 -18.88 -21.93 -9.46
CA ALA A 148 -18.26 -21.67 -10.76
C ALA A 148 -18.53 -22.82 -11.77
N GLU A 149 -18.47 -24.07 -11.34
CA GLU A 149 -18.82 -25.25 -12.14
C GLU A 149 -20.27 -25.22 -12.62
N ARG A 150 -21.19 -24.70 -11.81
CA ARG A 150 -22.59 -24.47 -12.17
C ARG A 150 -22.79 -23.33 -13.16
N GLY A 151 -21.73 -22.56 -13.46
CA GLY A 151 -21.76 -21.41 -14.37
C GLY A 151 -21.97 -20.05 -13.67
N ALA A 152 -21.99 -20.00 -12.35
CA ALA A 152 -21.97 -18.72 -11.66
C ALA A 152 -20.64 -17.96 -11.89
N LYS A 153 -20.67 -16.65 -11.63
CA LYS A 153 -19.49 -15.79 -11.50
C LYS A 153 -19.31 -15.43 -10.02
N PRO A 154 -18.54 -16.22 -9.24
CA PRO A 154 -18.38 -15.96 -7.82
C PRO A 154 -17.52 -14.72 -7.55
N LEU A 155 -17.91 -13.96 -6.53
CA LEU A 155 -17.14 -12.85 -5.99
C LEU A 155 -17.11 -12.99 -4.46
N VAL A 156 -15.96 -12.75 -3.84
CA VAL A 156 -15.77 -12.95 -2.40
C VAL A 156 -15.30 -11.66 -1.76
N THR A 157 -16.07 -11.14 -0.81
CA THR A 157 -15.72 -9.93 -0.07
C THR A 157 -14.73 -10.24 1.05
N ILE A 158 -13.71 -9.41 1.19
CA ILE A 158 -12.61 -9.56 2.15
C ILE A 158 -12.49 -8.26 2.95
N ALA A 159 -12.89 -8.30 4.23
CA ALA A 159 -12.86 -7.14 5.12
C ALA A 159 -11.45 -6.89 5.68
N ASN A 160 -10.80 -7.94 6.16
CA ASN A 160 -9.50 -7.83 6.82
C ASN A 160 -8.32 -8.04 5.86
N PRO A 161 -7.13 -7.51 6.19
CA PRO A 161 -5.92 -7.79 5.42
C PRO A 161 -5.66 -9.31 5.34
N PRO A 162 -5.51 -9.88 4.12
CA PRO A 162 -5.25 -11.30 3.99
C PRO A 162 -3.86 -11.67 4.50
N TYR A 163 -3.75 -12.81 5.17
CA TYR A 163 -2.46 -13.44 5.38
C TYR A 163 -2.04 -14.12 4.07
N THR A 164 -0.84 -13.80 3.58
CA THR A 164 -0.34 -14.24 2.27
C THR A 164 0.97 -15.03 2.34
N GLY A 165 1.42 -15.41 3.54
CA GLY A 165 2.65 -16.17 3.72
C GLY A 165 2.49 -17.68 3.41
N GLY A 166 3.56 -18.34 2.96
CA GLY A 166 3.61 -19.77 2.78
C GLY A 166 2.51 -20.35 1.90
N GLU A 167 1.84 -21.41 2.37
CA GLU A 167 0.74 -22.09 1.68
C GLU A 167 -0.51 -21.22 1.48
N ALA A 168 -0.67 -20.15 2.28
CA ALA A 168 -1.78 -19.23 2.14
C ALA A 168 -1.76 -18.53 0.78
N ALA A 169 -0.59 -18.20 0.24
CA ALA A 169 -0.47 -17.63 -1.09
C ALA A 169 -1.06 -18.54 -2.17
N GLN A 170 -0.86 -19.86 -2.05
CA GLN A 170 -1.43 -20.81 -3.01
C GLN A 170 -2.95 -20.86 -2.88
N TRP A 171 -3.48 -20.93 -1.67
CA TRP A 171 -4.92 -20.96 -1.43
C TRP A 171 -5.62 -19.71 -2.01
N TRP A 172 -5.01 -18.52 -1.85
CA TRP A 172 -5.54 -17.29 -2.45
C TRP A 172 -5.50 -17.33 -3.98
N ARG A 173 -4.44 -17.88 -4.58
CA ARG A 173 -4.38 -18.08 -6.04
C ARG A 173 -5.47 -19.03 -6.52
N ASP A 174 -5.68 -20.14 -5.82
CA ASP A 174 -6.71 -21.12 -6.14
C ASP A 174 -8.11 -20.51 -6.06
N LEU A 175 -8.37 -19.67 -5.04
CA LEU A 175 -9.64 -18.96 -4.92
C LEU A 175 -9.80 -17.94 -6.06
N ALA A 176 -8.76 -17.15 -6.35
CA ALA A 176 -8.79 -16.14 -7.42
C ALA A 176 -8.88 -16.75 -8.82
N ALA A 177 -8.52 -18.01 -9.02
CA ALA A 177 -8.71 -18.70 -10.29
C ALA A 177 -10.19 -18.83 -10.68
N VAL A 178 -11.08 -18.97 -9.69
CA VAL A 178 -12.52 -19.21 -9.87
C VAL A 178 -13.40 -18.05 -9.39
N ALA A 179 -12.86 -17.10 -8.63
CA ALA A 179 -13.61 -15.96 -8.08
C ALA A 179 -12.90 -14.63 -8.30
N VAL A 180 -13.63 -13.53 -8.17
CA VAL A 180 -13.09 -12.19 -7.98
C VAL A 180 -13.00 -11.88 -6.50
N LEU A 181 -11.90 -11.30 -6.07
CA LEU A 181 -11.65 -10.92 -4.69
C LEU A 181 -12.04 -9.46 -4.49
N ILE A 182 -13.11 -9.20 -3.75
CA ILE A 182 -13.58 -7.84 -3.45
C ILE A 182 -12.90 -7.38 -2.16
N ARG A 183 -11.96 -6.45 -2.27
CA ARG A 183 -11.25 -5.91 -1.10
C ARG A 183 -11.95 -4.65 -0.60
N GLN A 184 -12.40 -4.68 0.65
CA GLN A 184 -13.02 -3.53 1.30
C GLN A 184 -11.96 -2.45 1.59
N VAL A 185 -12.28 -1.21 1.21
CA VAL A 185 -11.47 -0.01 1.41
C VAL A 185 -12.32 0.95 2.22
N PHE A 186 -12.37 0.71 3.53
CA PHE A 186 -13.21 1.52 4.40
C PHE A 186 -12.39 2.60 5.07
N PHE A 187 -12.77 3.83 4.81
CA PHE A 187 -12.27 4.98 5.53
C PHE A 187 -13.23 5.25 6.69
N THR A 188 -12.82 4.89 7.90
CA THR A 188 -13.63 4.97 9.12
C THR A 188 -13.05 5.96 10.12
N ALA A 189 -13.80 6.30 11.16
CA ALA A 189 -13.27 7.10 12.25
C ALA A 189 -12.05 6.42 12.93
N PRO A 190 -10.99 7.15 13.32
CA PRO A 190 -10.85 8.61 13.22
C PRO A 190 -10.39 9.11 11.85
N ASN A 191 -10.19 8.23 10.87
CA ASN A 191 -9.49 8.54 9.62
C ASN A 191 -10.25 9.53 8.72
N VAL A 192 -11.59 9.47 8.65
CA VAL A 192 -12.36 10.31 7.72
C VAL A 192 -12.23 11.81 8.04
N PRO A 193 -12.38 12.28 9.28
CA PRO A 193 -12.11 13.66 9.65
C PRO A 193 -10.66 14.08 9.39
N GLN A 194 -9.70 13.19 9.64
CA GLN A 194 -8.28 13.45 9.37
C GLN A 194 -8.00 13.60 7.87
N LEU A 195 -8.57 12.72 7.05
CA LEU A 195 -8.46 12.82 5.59
C LEU A 195 -9.06 14.14 5.08
N HIS A 196 -10.24 14.55 5.59
CA HIS A 196 -10.82 15.83 5.23
C HIS A 196 -9.90 17.01 5.60
N ALA A 197 -9.28 16.96 6.78
CA ALA A 197 -8.36 18.00 7.27
C ALA A 197 -7.08 18.13 6.43
N LEU A 198 -6.68 17.07 5.70
CA LEU A 198 -5.56 17.13 4.77
C LEU A 198 -5.82 18.01 3.54
N GLY A 199 -7.08 18.33 3.26
CA GLY A 199 -7.48 18.95 2.00
C GLY A 199 -7.57 17.97 0.83
N PRO A 200 -8.19 18.37 -0.30
CA PRO A 200 -8.58 17.45 -1.37
C PRO A 200 -7.39 16.72 -2.01
N VAL A 201 -6.28 17.42 -2.24
CA VAL A 201 -5.09 16.87 -2.88
C VAL A 201 -4.48 15.75 -2.05
N ARG A 202 -4.16 16.03 -0.79
CA ARG A 202 -3.50 15.07 0.11
C ARG A 202 -4.43 13.93 0.49
N ALA A 203 -5.72 14.23 0.73
CA ALA A 203 -6.72 13.20 1.02
C ALA A 203 -6.88 12.23 -0.15
N SER A 204 -7.01 12.74 -1.37
CA SER A 204 -7.10 11.92 -2.58
C SER A 204 -5.86 11.04 -2.77
N ARG A 205 -4.67 11.59 -2.55
CA ARG A 205 -3.41 10.84 -2.61
C ARG A 205 -3.35 9.73 -1.58
N SER A 206 -3.67 10.05 -0.32
CA SER A 206 -3.70 9.05 0.77
C SER A 206 -4.67 7.92 0.45
N MET A 207 -5.86 8.24 -0.07
CA MET A 207 -6.85 7.24 -0.49
C MET A 207 -6.30 6.34 -1.60
N ARG A 208 -5.70 6.93 -2.64
CA ARG A 208 -5.13 6.16 -3.77
C ARG A 208 -3.97 5.27 -3.32
N GLY A 209 -3.08 5.80 -2.48
CA GLY A 209 -1.98 5.03 -1.90
C GLY A 209 -2.46 3.81 -1.13
N GLY A 210 -3.47 4.00 -0.26
CA GLY A 210 -4.11 2.91 0.47
C GLY A 210 -4.75 1.85 -0.45
N MET A 211 -5.49 2.30 -1.47
CA MET A 211 -6.11 1.40 -2.46
C MET A 211 -5.07 0.57 -3.24
N ARG A 212 -3.98 1.21 -3.70
CA ARG A 212 -2.89 0.50 -4.38
C ARG A 212 -2.23 -0.54 -3.48
N ALA A 213 -1.97 -0.20 -2.22
CA ALA A 213 -1.38 -1.13 -1.26
C ALA A 213 -2.25 -2.37 -1.03
N LEU A 214 -3.58 -2.21 -1.02
CA LEU A 214 -4.50 -3.33 -0.91
C LEU A 214 -4.46 -4.27 -2.12
N VAL A 215 -4.40 -3.71 -3.34
CA VAL A 215 -4.26 -4.52 -4.57
C VAL A 215 -2.89 -5.18 -4.63
N ARG A 216 -1.83 -4.46 -4.26
CA ARG A 216 -0.45 -4.95 -4.28
C ARG A 216 -0.28 -6.23 -3.47
N ARG A 217 -0.91 -6.37 -2.30
CA ARG A 217 -0.86 -7.60 -1.49
C ARG A 217 -1.25 -8.86 -2.27
N PHE A 218 -2.19 -8.74 -3.20
CA PHE A 218 -2.58 -9.85 -4.05
C PHE A 218 -1.66 -10.04 -5.26
N THR A 219 -1.21 -8.92 -5.86
CA THR A 219 -0.31 -9.04 -7.04
C THR A 219 1.08 -9.56 -6.66
N GLU A 220 1.57 -9.28 -5.47
CA GLU A 220 2.82 -9.84 -4.93
C GLU A 220 2.82 -11.36 -4.81
N ILE A 221 1.66 -11.97 -4.63
CA ILE A 221 1.52 -13.43 -4.62
C ILE A 221 1.06 -14.01 -5.97
N GLY A 222 1.12 -13.21 -7.05
CA GLY A 222 0.83 -13.67 -8.41
C GLY A 222 -0.64 -13.63 -8.82
N ILE A 223 -1.53 -13.00 -8.05
CA ILE A 223 -2.92 -12.80 -8.45
C ILE A 223 -3.01 -11.51 -9.29
N PRO A 224 -3.48 -11.57 -10.55
CA PRO A 224 -3.56 -10.38 -11.37
C PRO A 224 -4.57 -9.37 -10.83
N ALA A 225 -4.28 -8.08 -10.96
CA ALA A 225 -5.18 -7.01 -10.50
C ALA A 225 -6.60 -7.13 -11.08
N SER A 226 -6.74 -7.68 -12.29
CA SER A 226 -8.05 -7.96 -12.92
C SER A 226 -8.91 -8.99 -12.18
N ARG A 227 -8.37 -9.68 -11.17
CA ARG A 227 -9.10 -10.56 -10.25
C ARG A 227 -9.40 -9.90 -8.91
N VAL A 228 -9.03 -8.63 -8.74
CA VAL A 228 -9.28 -7.87 -7.51
C VAL A 228 -10.27 -6.75 -7.82
N ALA A 229 -11.27 -6.59 -6.97
CA ALA A 229 -12.19 -5.45 -6.95
C ALA A 229 -11.97 -4.63 -5.68
N LEU A 230 -12.32 -3.35 -5.73
CA LEU A 230 -12.25 -2.45 -4.58
C LEU A 230 -13.66 -2.06 -4.16
N GLU A 231 -13.96 -2.16 -2.86
CA GLU A 231 -15.27 -1.82 -2.29
C GLU A 231 -15.14 -0.63 -1.34
N LEU A 232 -15.85 0.44 -1.66
CA LEU A 232 -15.92 1.66 -0.86
C LEU A 232 -17.11 1.59 0.12
N GLN A 233 -17.02 2.34 1.22
CA GLN A 233 -18.11 2.44 2.20
C GLN A 233 -18.66 3.85 2.30
N PHE A 234 -20.00 3.95 2.29
CA PHE A 234 -20.75 5.19 2.36
C PHE A 234 -21.84 5.20 3.44
N GLN A 235 -21.63 4.46 4.51
CA GLN A 235 -22.52 4.56 5.67
C GLN A 235 -22.41 5.94 6.31
N SER A 236 -23.51 6.41 6.85
CA SER A 236 -23.61 7.75 7.43
C SER A 236 -23.85 7.74 8.94
N ALA A 237 -24.25 6.61 9.50
CA ALA A 237 -24.44 6.47 10.94
C ALA A 237 -23.09 6.51 11.68
N PRO A 238 -23.02 7.12 12.88
CA PRO A 238 -21.80 7.14 13.68
C PRO A 238 -21.29 5.73 13.98
N GLY A 239 -19.96 5.53 13.89
CA GLY A 239 -19.32 4.26 14.13
C GLY A 239 -19.47 3.21 13.03
N THR A 240 -20.09 3.54 11.91
CA THR A 240 -20.31 2.61 10.80
C THR A 240 -19.41 2.84 9.60
N GLY A 241 -18.63 3.91 9.63
CA GLY A 241 -17.75 4.31 8.52
C GLY A 241 -18.41 5.28 7.53
N GLY A 242 -17.60 5.92 6.73
CA GLY A 242 -18.04 6.83 5.67
C GLY A 242 -18.25 8.27 6.12
N ARG A 243 -19.22 8.57 6.93
CA ARG A 243 -19.49 9.94 7.40
C ARG A 243 -18.74 10.30 8.67
N GLU A 244 -18.75 9.42 9.64
CA GLU A 244 -18.00 9.50 10.91
C GLU A 244 -18.03 10.89 11.60
N GLY A 245 -19.23 11.47 11.69
CA GLY A 245 -19.42 12.73 12.37
C GLY A 245 -18.97 13.97 11.58
N LEU A 246 -18.62 13.87 10.32
CA LEU A 246 -18.27 15.02 9.49
C LEU A 246 -19.45 16.02 9.40
N GLN A 247 -19.18 17.23 9.88
CA GLN A 247 -20.10 18.36 9.81
C GLN A 247 -19.34 19.59 9.30
N PRO A 248 -19.93 20.44 8.49
CA PRO A 248 -21.26 20.30 7.88
C PRO A 248 -21.32 19.18 6.84
N ARG A 249 -22.52 18.84 6.38
CA ARG A 249 -22.77 17.81 5.35
C ARG A 249 -21.87 17.93 4.12
N SER A 250 -21.56 19.14 3.69
CA SER A 250 -20.67 19.42 2.56
C SER A 250 -19.31 18.70 2.69
N LYS A 251 -18.75 18.59 3.88
CA LYS A 251 -17.49 17.88 4.12
C LYS A 251 -17.61 16.39 3.82
N TRP A 252 -18.74 15.78 4.13
CA TRP A 252 -18.98 14.38 3.79
C TRP A 252 -19.13 14.18 2.28
N LEU A 253 -19.84 15.10 1.59
CA LEU A 253 -19.95 15.07 0.13
C LEU A 253 -18.60 15.24 -0.57
N GLU A 254 -17.70 16.05 -0.03
CA GLU A 254 -16.31 16.13 -0.49
C GLU A 254 -15.60 14.77 -0.40
N ILE A 255 -15.69 14.09 0.74
CA ILE A 255 -15.08 12.79 0.94
C ILE A 255 -15.70 11.74 0.00
N VAL A 256 -17.02 11.72 -0.18
CA VAL A 256 -17.69 10.82 -1.14
C VAL A 256 -17.12 11.03 -2.55
N LYS A 257 -17.01 12.28 -2.97
CA LYS A 257 -16.47 12.64 -4.28
C LYS A 257 -15.00 12.20 -4.43
N LEU A 258 -14.18 12.49 -3.41
CA LEU A 258 -12.76 12.10 -3.42
C LEU A 258 -12.56 10.59 -3.47
N GLN A 259 -13.33 9.82 -2.69
CA GLN A 259 -13.28 8.35 -2.73
C GLN A 259 -13.63 7.83 -4.14
N ALA A 260 -14.70 8.34 -4.74
CA ALA A 260 -15.15 7.93 -6.06
C ALA A 260 -14.11 8.28 -7.16
N LEU A 261 -13.50 9.46 -7.10
CA LEU A 261 -12.43 9.87 -8.02
C LEU A 261 -11.18 9.01 -7.84
N ALA A 262 -10.76 8.80 -6.61
CA ALA A 262 -9.57 8.03 -6.28
C ALA A 262 -9.68 6.58 -6.73
N VAL A 263 -10.78 5.89 -6.42
CA VAL A 263 -10.99 4.50 -6.81
C VAL A 263 -11.09 4.35 -8.32
N ARG A 264 -11.75 5.29 -9.01
CA ARG A 264 -11.85 5.30 -10.49
C ARG A 264 -10.46 5.37 -11.12
N GLN A 265 -9.59 6.22 -10.59
CA GLN A 265 -8.24 6.37 -11.09
C GLN A 265 -7.40 5.11 -10.85
N VAL A 266 -7.37 4.60 -9.61
CA VAL A 266 -6.61 3.39 -9.27
C VAL A 266 -7.10 2.18 -10.06
N THR A 267 -8.42 2.02 -10.24
CA THR A 267 -8.99 0.95 -11.05
C THR A 267 -8.56 1.03 -12.52
N ARG A 268 -8.54 2.23 -13.10
CA ARG A 268 -8.07 2.41 -14.48
C ARG A 268 -6.57 2.14 -14.63
N GLU A 269 -5.79 2.59 -13.66
CA GLU A 269 -4.34 2.43 -13.64
C GLU A 269 -3.92 0.96 -13.51
N LEU A 270 -4.49 0.26 -12.54
CA LEU A 270 -4.11 -1.12 -12.23
C LEU A 270 -4.90 -2.17 -13.02
N GLY A 271 -5.97 -1.77 -13.70
CA GLY A 271 -6.86 -2.70 -14.40
C GLY A 271 -7.63 -3.63 -13.46
N THR A 272 -8.04 -3.14 -12.28
CA THR A 272 -8.83 -3.95 -11.33
C THR A 272 -10.18 -4.34 -11.93
N HIS A 273 -10.79 -5.41 -11.40
CA HIS A 273 -12.00 -6.01 -11.96
C HIS A 273 -13.19 -5.04 -11.95
N SER A 274 -13.49 -4.47 -10.78
CA SER A 274 -14.67 -3.61 -10.59
C SER A 274 -14.51 -2.71 -9.36
N ILE A 275 -15.37 -1.70 -9.29
CA ILE A 275 -15.54 -0.78 -8.16
C ILE A 275 -16.88 -1.09 -7.52
N TRP A 276 -16.89 -1.32 -6.21
CA TRP A 276 -18.08 -1.58 -5.43
C TRP A 276 -18.37 -0.42 -4.49
N SER A 277 -19.64 -0.13 -4.28
CA SER A 277 -20.07 0.76 -3.21
C SER A 277 -20.96 0.01 -2.23
N TRP A 278 -20.74 0.23 -0.94
CA TRP A 278 -21.50 -0.36 0.14
C TRP A 278 -21.99 0.71 1.13
N GLY A 279 -23.07 0.41 1.84
CA GLY A 279 -23.58 1.32 2.86
C GLY A 279 -24.57 2.38 2.36
N TRP A 280 -25.00 2.32 1.10
CA TRP A 280 -26.10 3.17 0.64
C TRP A 280 -27.43 2.81 1.28
N ALA A 281 -27.62 1.54 1.67
CA ALA A 281 -28.74 1.14 2.50
C ALA A 281 -28.62 1.72 3.90
N THR A 282 -29.74 2.03 4.51
CA THR A 282 -29.78 2.41 5.93
C THR A 282 -29.71 1.16 6.79
N PHE A 283 -28.64 1.04 7.57
CA PHE A 283 -28.58 0.07 8.68
C PHE A 283 -28.87 0.75 10.02
N SER A 284 -29.13 2.06 10.05
CA SER A 284 -29.47 2.78 11.27
C SER A 284 -30.94 2.59 11.60
N GLN A 285 -31.26 2.34 12.86
CA GLN A 285 -32.64 2.34 13.39
C GLN A 285 -33.29 3.74 13.36
N ALA A 286 -32.54 4.76 13.01
CA ALA A 286 -32.97 6.16 13.03
C ALA A 286 -33.70 6.64 11.75
N GLY A 287 -34.04 5.73 10.83
CA GLY A 287 -34.73 6.07 9.59
C GLY A 287 -33.80 6.44 8.42
N ILE A 288 -34.39 6.87 7.32
CA ILE A 288 -33.65 7.21 6.09
C ILE A 288 -32.76 8.44 6.34
N ASP A 289 -31.48 8.27 6.14
CA ASP A 289 -30.55 9.39 6.16
C ASP A 289 -30.77 10.26 4.91
N ARG A 290 -31.35 11.44 5.13
CA ARG A 290 -31.68 12.39 4.07
C ARG A 290 -30.48 12.85 3.24
N ASP A 291 -29.30 12.80 3.83
CA ASP A 291 -28.06 13.22 3.16
C ASP A 291 -27.57 12.18 2.16
N LYS A 292 -27.99 10.91 2.26
CA LYS A 292 -27.60 9.84 1.35
C LYS A 292 -28.03 10.08 -0.09
N GLY A 293 -29.21 10.64 -0.31
CA GLY A 293 -29.68 10.96 -1.65
C GLY A 293 -28.76 11.90 -2.39
N GLU A 294 -28.26 12.92 -1.71
CA GLU A 294 -27.30 13.87 -2.29
C GLU A 294 -25.91 13.24 -2.45
N ALA A 295 -25.47 12.44 -1.49
CA ALA A 295 -24.21 11.71 -1.58
C ALA A 295 -24.18 10.70 -2.74
N VAL A 296 -25.29 9.96 -2.92
CA VAL A 296 -25.47 9.07 -4.09
C VAL A 296 -25.41 9.87 -5.39
N CYS A 297 -26.05 11.03 -5.43
CA CYS A 297 -26.01 11.89 -6.60
C CYS A 297 -24.57 12.34 -6.93
N VAL A 298 -23.81 12.79 -5.95
CA VAL A 298 -22.38 13.17 -6.12
C VAL A 298 -21.55 11.96 -6.62
N TYR A 299 -21.75 10.80 -6.03
CA TYR A 299 -21.07 9.57 -6.42
C TYR A 299 -21.38 9.16 -7.86
N LEU A 300 -22.66 9.15 -8.24
CA LEU A 300 -23.10 8.82 -9.59
C LEU A 300 -22.61 9.83 -10.62
N TRP A 301 -22.58 11.10 -10.27
CA TRP A 301 -22.05 12.16 -11.14
C TRP A 301 -20.56 11.97 -11.43
N VAL A 302 -19.76 11.55 -10.45
CA VAL A 302 -18.35 11.22 -10.67
C VAL A 302 -18.20 10.06 -11.65
N ARG A 303 -19.09 9.07 -11.58
CA ARG A 303 -19.11 7.93 -12.48
C ARG A 303 -19.48 8.32 -13.90
N ASP A 304 -20.62 8.99 -14.06
CA ASP A 304 -21.13 9.55 -15.31
C ASP A 304 -22.08 10.71 -14.97
N PRO A 305 -21.79 11.96 -15.40
CA PRO A 305 -22.65 13.11 -15.12
C PRO A 305 -24.11 12.94 -15.58
N ARG A 306 -24.38 12.05 -16.55
CA ARG A 306 -25.75 11.76 -17.01
C ARG A 306 -26.55 10.94 -16.00
N LEU A 307 -25.93 10.28 -15.04
CA LEU A 307 -26.59 9.47 -14.03
C LEU A 307 -27.24 10.34 -12.95
N CYS A 308 -26.68 11.51 -12.69
CA CYS A 308 -27.27 12.50 -11.80
C CYS A 308 -26.89 13.91 -12.24
N SER A 309 -27.89 14.75 -12.44
CA SER A 309 -27.75 16.12 -12.94
C SER A 309 -28.25 17.21 -11.97
N GLY A 310 -28.52 16.84 -10.71
CA GLY A 310 -28.98 17.80 -9.70
C GLY A 310 -27.95 18.86 -9.33
N PRO A 311 -28.38 20.01 -8.79
CA PRO A 311 -27.47 21.11 -8.41
C PRO A 311 -26.40 20.70 -7.38
N GLY A 312 -26.65 19.68 -6.56
CA GLY A 312 -25.67 19.10 -5.64
C GLY A 312 -24.64 18.17 -6.32
N ALA A 313 -24.92 17.73 -7.54
CA ALA A 313 -24.08 16.74 -8.24
C ALA A 313 -22.70 17.30 -8.61
N ALA A 314 -22.66 18.53 -9.12
CA ALA A 314 -21.41 19.20 -9.42
C ALA A 314 -20.62 19.59 -8.17
N GLY A 315 -21.30 19.60 -7.02
CA GLY A 315 -20.78 19.83 -5.67
C GLY A 315 -20.18 21.21 -5.48
N PRO A 316 -20.82 22.09 -4.70
CA PRO A 316 -20.16 23.33 -4.26
C PRO A 316 -18.93 23.05 -3.39
N ALA A 317 -18.83 21.83 -2.89
CA ALA A 317 -17.84 21.41 -1.92
C ALA A 317 -16.47 21.09 -2.53
N MET A 318 -16.34 21.05 -3.86
CA MET A 318 -15.05 20.84 -4.52
C MET A 318 -14.91 21.80 -5.67
N ASP A 319 -13.77 22.47 -5.71
CA ASP A 319 -13.36 23.19 -6.90
C ASP A 319 -13.46 22.22 -8.09
N PRO A 320 -14.33 22.50 -9.08
CA PRO A 320 -14.48 21.63 -10.25
C PRO A 320 -13.21 21.54 -11.09
N SER A 321 -12.24 22.45 -10.91
CA SER A 321 -10.90 22.36 -11.49
C SER A 321 -10.06 21.23 -10.87
N LEU A 322 -10.40 20.77 -9.66
CA LEU A 322 -9.71 19.68 -8.97
C LEU A 322 -10.24 18.32 -9.44
N THR A 323 -10.15 18.01 -10.72
CA THR A 323 -10.15 16.60 -11.15
C THR A 323 -8.84 15.97 -10.75
N VAL A 324 -8.89 14.72 -10.28
CA VAL A 324 -7.67 13.99 -9.86
C VAL A 324 -6.58 14.01 -10.95
N GLY A 325 -6.97 13.99 -12.23
CA GLY A 325 -6.02 14.10 -13.34
C GLY A 325 -5.33 15.46 -13.47
N GLN A 326 -5.96 16.54 -13.01
CA GLN A 326 -5.33 17.88 -13.02
C GLN A 326 -4.39 18.08 -11.84
N LEU A 327 -4.64 17.40 -10.72
CA LEU A 327 -3.78 17.44 -9.54
C LEU A 327 -2.45 16.72 -9.73
N ASP A 328 -2.38 15.80 -10.69
CA ASP A 328 -1.23 14.94 -10.92
C ASP A 328 -0.48 15.26 -12.22
N GLN A 329 -0.80 16.39 -12.88
CA GLN A 329 -0.05 16.82 -14.07
C GLN A 329 1.31 17.37 -13.62
N LEU A 330 2.29 16.50 -13.68
CA LEU A 330 3.68 16.89 -13.49
C LEU A 330 4.32 17.22 -14.84
N ALA A 331 5.29 18.13 -14.82
CA ALA A 331 6.09 18.41 -16.02
C ALA A 331 6.80 17.13 -16.50
N PRO A 332 6.99 16.96 -17.81
CA PRO A 332 7.68 15.79 -18.35
C PRO A 332 9.02 15.55 -17.64
N GLY A 333 9.25 14.30 -17.23
CA GLY A 333 10.47 13.90 -16.53
C GLY A 333 10.50 14.25 -15.03
N VAL A 334 9.46 14.83 -14.49
CA VAL A 334 9.30 15.00 -13.03
C VAL A 334 8.62 13.76 -12.45
N VAL A 335 9.26 13.18 -11.44
CA VAL A 335 8.71 12.02 -10.67
C VAL A 335 7.85 12.52 -9.53
N CYS A 336 8.36 13.50 -8.77
CA CYS A 336 7.62 14.18 -7.70
C CYS A 336 7.89 15.68 -7.75
N GLN A 337 6.86 16.48 -7.52
CA GLN A 337 6.94 17.90 -7.18
C GLN A 337 6.78 18.05 -5.68
N LEU A 338 7.75 18.67 -5.02
CA LEU A 338 7.73 18.99 -3.60
C LEU A 338 7.86 20.49 -3.40
N PRO A 339 7.51 21.04 -2.22
CA PRO A 339 7.83 22.44 -1.89
C PRO A 339 9.33 22.73 -1.97
N ALA A 340 10.15 21.75 -1.63
CA ALA A 340 11.61 21.82 -1.65
C ALA A 340 12.22 21.77 -3.06
N GLY A 341 11.48 21.33 -4.08
CA GLY A 341 11.98 21.17 -5.44
C GLY A 341 11.38 19.97 -6.16
N GLN A 342 12.07 19.46 -7.17
CA GLN A 342 11.57 18.38 -8.02
C GLN A 342 12.46 17.15 -7.95
N ILE A 343 11.86 16.00 -7.70
CA ILE A 343 12.50 14.70 -7.98
C ILE A 343 12.34 14.45 -9.48
N ARG A 344 13.43 14.44 -10.23
CA ARG A 344 13.42 14.25 -11.68
C ARG A 344 13.93 12.87 -12.07
N THR A 345 13.39 12.30 -13.13
CA THR A 345 13.87 11.05 -13.73
C THR A 345 15.37 11.11 -14.05
N SER A 346 15.89 12.26 -14.47
CA SER A 346 17.31 12.44 -14.75
C SER A 346 18.21 12.31 -13.51
N ALA A 347 17.71 12.65 -12.33
CA ALA A 347 18.41 12.47 -11.05
C ALA A 347 18.26 11.04 -10.51
N VAL A 348 17.10 10.43 -10.69
CA VAL A 348 16.77 9.08 -10.20
C VAL A 348 17.43 7.99 -11.06
N ALA A 349 17.38 8.11 -12.38
CA ALA A 349 17.80 7.03 -13.29
C ALA A 349 19.29 6.59 -13.14
N PRO A 350 20.27 7.46 -12.90
CA PRO A 350 21.64 7.03 -12.66
C PRO A 350 21.80 6.22 -11.38
N LEU A 351 21.11 6.62 -10.32
CA LEU A 351 21.10 5.91 -9.03
C LEU A 351 20.34 4.58 -9.16
N ALA A 352 19.18 4.57 -9.77
CA ALA A 352 18.38 3.36 -9.97
C ALA A 352 19.14 2.27 -10.75
N ARG A 353 19.97 2.64 -11.71
CA ARG A 353 20.83 1.69 -12.44
C ARG A 353 21.93 1.07 -11.56
N ALA A 354 22.45 1.83 -10.61
CA ALA A 354 23.49 1.36 -9.70
C ALA A 354 22.89 0.53 -8.56
N ILE A 355 21.76 0.94 -8.03
CA ILE A 355 21.06 0.32 -6.88
C ILE A 355 20.27 -0.92 -7.33
N GLY A 356 19.72 -0.89 -8.55
CA GLY A 356 18.76 -1.90 -9.04
C GLY A 356 17.32 -1.63 -8.60
N ASP A 357 17.06 -0.52 -7.89
CA ASP A 357 15.76 -0.15 -7.34
C ASP A 357 15.49 1.34 -7.58
N ARG A 358 14.34 1.64 -8.21
CA ARG A 358 13.94 2.99 -8.55
C ARG A 358 13.38 3.77 -7.36
N ASP A 359 12.71 3.08 -6.47
CA ASP A 359 12.03 3.71 -5.32
C ASP A 359 13.08 4.11 -4.29
N ILE A 360 14.07 3.26 -4.03
CA ILE A 360 15.24 3.61 -3.23
C ILE A 360 15.99 4.79 -3.84
N ALA A 361 16.20 4.80 -5.15
CA ALA A 361 16.86 5.89 -5.83
C ALA A 361 16.09 7.22 -5.72
N ALA A 362 14.75 7.18 -5.79
CA ALA A 362 13.91 8.35 -5.58
C ALA A 362 13.99 8.87 -4.13
N SER A 363 14.10 7.96 -3.17
CA SER A 363 14.29 8.30 -1.75
C SER A 363 15.61 9.01 -1.48
N VAL A 364 16.69 8.57 -2.12
CA VAL A 364 18.00 9.28 -2.05
C VAL A 364 17.87 10.71 -2.58
N VAL A 365 17.12 10.91 -3.67
CA VAL A 365 16.90 12.25 -4.21
C VAL A 365 16.01 13.10 -3.30
N LEU A 366 15.02 12.49 -2.64
CA LEU A 366 14.20 13.17 -1.63
C LEU A 366 15.05 13.68 -0.47
N GLU A 367 15.84 12.80 0.14
CA GLU A 367 16.77 13.16 1.22
C GLU A 367 17.70 14.30 0.79
N ARG A 368 18.25 14.21 -0.41
CA ARG A 368 19.08 15.27 -0.99
C ARG A 368 18.38 16.63 -0.99
N LEU A 369 17.12 16.68 -1.44
CA LEU A 369 16.34 17.92 -1.50
C LEU A 369 16.08 18.48 -0.10
N VAL A 370 15.80 17.62 0.88
CA VAL A 370 15.63 18.03 2.28
C VAL A 370 16.92 18.60 2.84
N LEU A 371 18.04 17.91 2.66
CA LEU A 371 19.36 18.36 3.14
C LEU A 371 19.84 19.64 2.45
N GLN A 372 19.50 19.85 1.18
CA GLN A 372 19.84 21.07 0.43
C GLN A 372 19.18 22.32 0.99
N GLN A 373 18.00 22.18 1.60
CA GLN A 373 17.35 23.32 2.28
C GLN A 373 18.07 23.74 3.54
N GLU A 374 18.73 22.79 4.19
CA GLU A 374 19.46 23.02 5.45
C GLU A 374 20.88 23.51 5.24
N VAL A 375 21.57 22.98 4.22
CA VAL A 375 22.99 23.23 4.00
C VAL A 375 23.27 23.41 2.51
N ASN A 376 23.75 24.57 2.17
CA ASN A 376 24.30 24.83 0.84
C ASN A 376 25.81 24.61 0.85
N LEU A 377 26.27 23.63 0.10
CA LEU A 377 27.70 23.35 -0.11
C LEU A 377 28.05 23.61 -1.58
N ASP A 378 29.23 24.13 -1.81
CA ASP A 378 29.72 24.44 -3.14
C ASP A 378 30.42 23.25 -3.83
N LEU A 379 30.80 23.45 -5.10
CA LEU A 379 31.47 22.43 -5.88
C LEU A 379 32.87 22.12 -5.33
N SER A 380 33.53 23.09 -4.68
CA SER A 380 34.88 22.87 -4.13
C SER A 380 34.85 21.85 -3.00
N SER A 381 33.80 21.91 -2.15
CA SER A 381 33.58 20.94 -1.06
C SER A 381 33.49 19.51 -1.58
N VAL A 382 32.76 19.29 -2.69
CA VAL A 382 32.59 17.94 -3.25
C VAL A 382 33.88 17.43 -3.93
N LEU A 383 34.68 18.32 -4.51
CA LEU A 383 35.95 17.91 -5.10
C LEU A 383 36.96 17.47 -4.04
N VAL A 384 37.01 18.18 -2.92
CA VAL A 384 37.83 17.79 -1.76
C VAL A 384 37.35 16.43 -1.20
N ALA A 385 36.05 16.25 -1.03
CA ALA A 385 35.49 14.98 -0.56
C ALA A 385 35.77 13.82 -1.54
N GLU A 386 35.67 14.05 -2.85
CA GLU A 386 35.98 13.02 -3.85
C GLU A 386 37.47 12.63 -3.79
N LEU A 387 38.36 13.59 -3.65
CA LEU A 387 39.80 13.30 -3.52
C LEU A 387 40.10 12.51 -2.25
N ALA A 388 39.52 12.92 -1.13
CA ALA A 388 39.67 12.19 0.13
C ALA A 388 39.11 10.76 0.01
N PHE A 389 37.95 10.60 -0.61
CA PHE A 389 37.35 9.29 -0.87
C PHE A 389 38.24 8.40 -1.74
N VAL A 390 38.81 8.96 -2.80
CA VAL A 390 39.73 8.23 -3.69
C VAL A 390 41.02 7.86 -2.97
N ASP A 391 41.54 8.73 -2.13
CA ASP A 391 42.75 8.45 -1.33
C ASP A 391 42.47 7.32 -0.32
N ASP A 392 41.39 7.43 0.42
CA ASP A 392 41.04 6.48 1.48
C ASP A 392 40.68 5.09 0.94
N HIS A 393 39.93 5.03 -0.16
CA HIS A 393 39.35 3.77 -0.66
C HIS A 393 40.06 3.17 -1.86
N PHE A 394 40.81 3.97 -2.60
CA PHE A 394 41.50 3.57 -3.82
C PHE A 394 43.01 3.92 -3.80
N ARG A 395 43.57 4.26 -2.63
CA ARG A 395 45.00 4.64 -2.47
C ARG A 395 45.41 5.76 -3.43
N GLY A 396 44.57 6.74 -3.65
CA GLY A 396 44.80 7.85 -4.58
C GLY A 396 44.59 7.50 -6.06
N SER A 397 44.25 6.26 -6.41
CA SER A 397 44.12 5.83 -7.81
C SER A 397 42.78 6.24 -8.40
N VAL A 398 42.73 7.37 -9.07
CA VAL A 398 41.54 7.83 -9.84
C VAL A 398 41.13 6.82 -10.91
N PRO A 399 42.02 6.16 -11.69
CA PRO A 399 41.60 5.14 -12.64
C PRO A 399 40.86 3.97 -11.99
N SER A 400 41.33 3.48 -10.84
CA SER A 400 40.68 2.39 -10.09
C SER A 400 39.30 2.80 -9.59
N TYR A 401 39.15 4.02 -9.10
CA TYR A 401 37.88 4.60 -8.72
C TYR A 401 36.90 4.65 -9.89
N LEU A 402 37.32 5.21 -11.05
CA LEU A 402 36.46 5.28 -12.24
C LEU A 402 36.07 3.91 -12.77
N ALA A 403 36.98 2.94 -12.72
CA ALA A 403 36.66 1.54 -13.07
C ALA A 403 35.63 0.92 -12.11
N ALA A 404 35.69 1.23 -10.81
CA ALA A 404 34.70 0.79 -9.83
C ALA A 404 33.34 1.41 -10.09
N LEU A 405 33.25 2.70 -10.38
CA LEU A 405 32.01 3.37 -10.78
C LEU A 405 31.36 2.70 -12.02
N THR A 406 32.19 2.41 -13.03
CA THR A 406 31.74 1.75 -14.26
C THR A 406 31.13 0.37 -13.97
N ARG A 407 31.75 -0.42 -13.09
CA ARG A 407 31.23 -1.75 -12.71
C ARG A 407 29.85 -1.70 -12.08
N VAL A 408 29.58 -0.71 -11.25
CA VAL A 408 28.27 -0.52 -10.62
C VAL A 408 27.34 0.37 -11.45
N ARG A 409 27.72 0.74 -12.67
CA ARG A 409 26.94 1.59 -13.59
C ARG A 409 26.57 2.97 -12.99
N LEU A 410 27.41 3.49 -12.10
CA LEU A 410 27.24 4.79 -11.48
C LEU A 410 28.06 5.84 -12.26
N THR A 411 27.44 6.98 -12.56
CA THR A 411 28.18 8.09 -13.16
C THR A 411 28.99 8.85 -12.10
N ARG A 412 30.12 9.44 -12.49
CA ARG A 412 30.91 10.27 -11.57
C ARG A 412 30.13 11.45 -11.00
N ALA A 413 29.22 12.03 -11.80
CA ALA A 413 28.33 13.09 -11.32
C ALA A 413 27.37 12.60 -10.22
N ALA A 414 26.80 11.39 -10.38
CA ALA A 414 25.94 10.80 -9.35
C ALA A 414 26.73 10.41 -8.10
N ALA A 415 27.95 9.89 -8.24
CA ALA A 415 28.86 9.61 -7.12
C ALA A 415 29.21 10.89 -6.33
N ARG A 416 29.56 11.98 -7.01
CA ARG A 416 29.76 13.29 -6.38
C ARG A 416 28.52 13.79 -5.65
N GLY A 417 27.32 13.53 -6.24
CA GLY A 417 26.05 13.85 -5.58
C GLY A 417 25.89 13.13 -4.24
N LEU A 418 26.25 11.85 -4.16
CA LEU A 418 26.19 11.07 -2.90
C LEU A 418 27.21 11.57 -1.87
N LEU A 419 28.43 11.88 -2.29
CA LEU A 419 29.45 12.48 -1.40
C LEU A 419 29.00 13.83 -0.84
N LEU A 420 28.36 14.66 -1.67
CA LEU A 420 27.81 15.94 -1.25
C LEU A 420 26.67 15.77 -0.25
N ASP A 421 25.81 14.76 -0.44
CA ASP A 421 24.75 14.44 0.49
C ASP A 421 25.31 13.96 1.83
N GLU A 422 26.38 13.17 1.82
CA GLU A 422 27.10 12.74 3.02
C GLU A 422 27.69 13.93 3.80
N LEU A 423 28.37 14.84 3.12
CA LEU A 423 28.84 16.07 3.74
C LEU A 423 27.73 16.90 4.36
N ARG A 424 26.58 17.02 3.69
CA ARG A 424 25.41 17.72 4.24
C ARG A 424 24.88 17.03 5.49
N ARG A 425 24.79 15.70 5.46
CA ARG A 425 24.39 14.89 6.63
C ARG A 425 25.29 15.21 7.82
N ASP A 426 26.58 15.23 7.61
CA ASP A 426 27.55 15.49 8.68
C ASP A 426 27.39 16.90 9.27
N VAL A 427 27.22 17.91 8.41
CA VAL A 427 27.00 19.29 8.86
C VAL A 427 25.69 19.42 9.64
N VAL A 428 24.62 18.81 9.15
CA VAL A 428 23.31 18.84 9.84
C VAL A 428 23.39 18.06 11.15
N ARG A 429 23.98 16.87 11.14
CA ARG A 429 24.16 16.02 12.33
C ARG A 429 24.97 16.71 13.42
N ALA A 430 25.99 17.48 13.04
CA ALA A 430 26.81 18.22 13.99
C ALA A 430 26.05 19.32 14.75
N ARG A 431 24.90 19.77 14.24
CA ARG A 431 24.06 20.77 14.94
C ARG A 431 23.31 20.17 16.13
N PHE A 432 23.07 18.87 16.14
CA PHE A 432 22.34 18.21 17.22
C PHE A 432 23.24 17.97 18.43
N ARG A 433 22.82 18.46 19.57
CA ARG A 433 23.52 18.34 20.85
C ARG A 433 22.58 17.68 21.86
N PRO A 434 22.49 16.35 21.86
CA PRO A 434 21.69 15.67 22.88
C PRO A 434 22.24 15.98 24.27
N PRO A 435 21.39 15.93 25.29
CA PRO A 435 21.88 16.04 26.66
C PRO A 435 22.87 14.92 26.97
N PRO A 436 23.86 15.17 27.84
CA PRO A 436 24.79 14.14 28.26
C PRO A 436 24.04 12.95 28.89
N PRO A 437 24.51 11.72 28.67
CA PRO A 437 23.88 10.55 29.24
C PRO A 437 23.89 10.64 30.79
N SER A 438 22.80 10.21 31.40
CA SER A 438 22.72 10.18 32.85
C SER A 438 23.72 9.19 33.45
N ALA A 439 24.16 9.42 34.69
CA ALA A 439 25.01 8.47 35.40
C ALA A 439 24.38 7.06 35.50
N ALA A 440 23.05 7.00 35.60
CA ALA A 440 22.30 5.76 35.62
C ALA A 440 22.39 5.03 34.27
N ALA A 441 22.27 5.74 33.14
CA ALA A 441 22.40 5.16 31.80
C ALA A 441 23.83 4.63 31.56
N VAL A 442 24.86 5.36 32.03
CA VAL A 442 26.25 4.92 31.92
C VAL A 442 26.50 3.66 32.77
N ALA A 443 26.00 3.63 33.97
CA ALA A 443 26.10 2.47 34.88
C ALA A 443 25.32 1.26 34.33
N GLU A 444 24.14 1.48 33.78
CA GLU A 444 23.34 0.44 33.12
C GLU A 444 24.07 -0.14 31.90
N PHE A 445 24.61 0.72 31.05
CA PHE A 445 25.41 0.27 29.90
C PHE A 445 26.59 -0.59 30.37
N HIS A 446 27.36 -0.13 31.34
CA HIS A 446 28.47 -0.89 31.87
C HIS A 446 28.03 -2.25 32.44
N ARG A 447 26.92 -2.29 33.20
CA ARG A 447 26.38 -3.52 33.77
C ARG A 447 25.84 -4.48 32.72
N THR A 448 25.13 -3.96 31.71
CA THR A 448 24.53 -4.77 30.62
C THR A 448 25.60 -5.51 29.83
N TYR A 449 26.74 -4.86 29.64
CA TYR A 449 27.86 -5.43 28.89
C TYR A 449 28.94 -6.02 29.79
N ALA A 450 28.69 -6.14 31.09
CA ALA A 450 29.58 -6.82 32.04
C ALA A 450 29.79 -8.28 31.63
N GLY A 451 31.04 -8.68 31.54
CA GLY A 451 31.43 -10.03 31.09
C GLY A 451 31.47 -10.23 29.57
N LEU A 452 31.06 -9.25 28.77
CA LEU A 452 31.27 -9.29 27.32
C LEU A 452 32.72 -8.86 26.99
N GLN A 453 33.32 -9.56 26.04
CA GLN A 453 34.59 -9.15 25.48
C GLN A 453 34.37 -7.99 24.54
N ALA A 454 35.08 -6.89 24.77
CA ALA A 454 35.13 -5.76 23.86
C ALA A 454 36.57 -5.53 23.40
N ARG A 455 36.74 -5.29 22.11
CA ARG A 455 37.98 -4.76 21.56
C ARG A 455 37.83 -3.27 21.36
N LEU A 456 38.86 -2.53 21.71
CA LEU A 456 38.99 -1.18 21.21
C LEU A 456 39.23 -1.27 19.72
N VAL A 457 38.26 -0.85 18.97
CA VAL A 457 38.31 -0.92 17.50
C VAL A 457 38.25 0.50 16.92
N GLU A 458 38.97 0.72 15.87
CA GLU A 458 38.78 1.85 15.01
C GLU A 458 37.58 1.48 14.13
N THR A 459 36.42 1.94 14.50
CA THR A 459 35.22 1.68 13.70
C THR A 459 34.81 2.96 13.00
N PRO A 460 34.27 2.84 11.80
CA PRO A 460 33.35 3.84 11.28
C PRO A 460 32.25 4.07 12.32
N SER A 461 31.68 5.26 12.37
CA SER A 461 30.56 5.53 13.30
C SER A 461 29.39 4.57 13.09
N PRO A 462 28.49 4.38 14.06
CA PRO A 462 27.34 3.49 13.90
C PRO A 462 26.38 3.87 12.76
N VAL A 463 26.34 5.14 12.35
CA VAL A 463 25.71 5.61 11.10
C VAL A 463 26.66 5.42 9.94
N GLU A 464 27.90 5.38 10.19
CA GLU A 464 29.07 5.18 9.36
C GLU A 464 29.62 3.76 9.47
N TRP A 465 28.86 2.81 9.99
CA TRP A 465 29.16 1.39 9.79
C TRP A 465 29.38 1.11 8.30
N LEU A 466 29.23 2.16 7.54
CA LEU A 466 29.26 2.27 6.10
C LEU A 466 30.29 3.27 5.55
N GLY A 467 31.05 4.02 6.35
CA GLY A 467 31.98 4.90 5.66
C GLY A 467 32.83 5.91 6.38
N GLY A 468 32.73 6.05 7.67
CA GLY A 468 33.58 7.03 8.39
C GLY A 468 34.58 6.39 9.34
N ARG A 469 35.67 7.08 9.61
CA ARG A 469 36.65 6.67 10.61
C ARG A 469 36.30 7.31 11.94
N SER A 470 35.86 6.54 12.92
CA SER A 470 35.85 7.03 14.28
C SER A 470 36.61 6.11 15.23
N ARG A 471 37.38 6.70 16.08
CA ARG A 471 38.06 6.00 17.17
C ARG A 471 37.15 6.00 18.37
N GLY A 472 36.79 4.82 18.87
CA GLY A 472 35.94 4.70 20.05
C GLY A 472 35.78 3.26 20.50
N LEU A 473 35.18 3.10 21.67
CA LEU A 473 34.75 1.81 22.16
C LEU A 473 33.47 1.44 21.39
N ALA A 474 33.52 0.46 20.51
CA ALA A 474 32.35 -0.10 19.86
C ALA A 474 31.96 -1.38 20.58
N VAL A 475 30.74 -1.41 21.08
CA VAL A 475 30.08 -2.62 21.58
C VAL A 475 29.05 -3.02 20.55
N GLU A 476 29.28 -4.14 19.88
CA GLU A 476 28.33 -4.63 18.91
C GLU A 476 27.25 -5.47 19.59
N THR A 477 26.00 -5.09 19.34
CA THR A 477 24.83 -5.77 19.92
C THR A 477 24.31 -6.92 19.05
N PHE A 478 24.75 -7.04 17.78
CA PHE A 478 24.11 -7.98 16.83
C PHE A 478 24.90 -9.25 16.51
N ALA A 479 26.21 -9.28 16.66
CA ALA A 479 27.03 -10.51 16.51
C ALA A 479 28.39 -10.41 17.23
N PRO A 480 28.39 -10.20 18.56
CA PRO A 480 29.61 -9.91 19.30
C PRO A 480 30.69 -10.99 19.10
N ALA A 481 30.31 -12.26 19.11
CA ALA A 481 31.25 -13.38 18.99
C ALA A 481 32.05 -13.41 17.68
N ARG A 482 31.51 -12.87 16.58
CA ARG A 482 32.19 -12.88 15.27
C ARG A 482 33.19 -11.74 15.14
N ILE A 483 32.83 -10.55 15.60
CA ILE A 483 33.73 -9.39 15.56
C ILE A 483 34.90 -9.57 16.53
N PHE A 484 34.65 -10.05 17.74
CA PHE A 484 35.69 -10.32 18.71
C PHE A 484 36.62 -11.47 18.35
N ALA A 485 36.18 -12.39 17.47
CA ALA A 485 36.99 -13.47 16.94
C ALA A 485 37.91 -13.03 15.78
N LEU A 486 37.72 -11.84 15.21
CA LEU A 486 38.54 -11.37 14.09
C LEU A 486 39.95 -11.01 14.53
N ALA A 487 40.93 -11.49 13.80
CA ALA A 487 42.29 -10.98 13.87
C ALA A 487 42.36 -9.53 13.36
N ARG A 488 43.42 -8.82 13.69
CA ARG A 488 43.70 -7.47 13.19
C ARG A 488 43.61 -7.45 11.66
N GLY A 489 42.80 -6.55 11.08
CA GLY A 489 42.54 -6.50 9.65
C GLY A 489 41.44 -7.46 9.14
N GLY A 490 40.78 -8.16 10.02
CA GLY A 490 39.69 -9.08 9.65
C GLY A 490 38.43 -8.36 9.18
N ARG A 491 37.64 -9.05 8.35
CA ARG A 491 36.44 -8.51 7.71
C ARG A 491 35.23 -9.38 7.98
N VAL A 492 34.09 -8.78 8.31
CA VAL A 492 32.82 -9.48 8.46
C VAL A 492 31.85 -8.98 7.41
N ARG A 493 31.14 -9.92 6.74
CA ARG A 493 29.94 -9.60 5.97
C ARG A 493 28.73 -9.67 6.88
N THR A 494 27.97 -8.58 6.93
CA THR A 494 26.64 -8.56 7.57
C THR A 494 25.55 -8.52 6.49
N LEU A 495 24.30 -8.69 6.88
CA LEU A 495 23.14 -8.49 5.98
C LEU A 495 23.03 -7.07 5.44
N GLN A 496 23.68 -6.10 6.07
CA GLN A 496 23.67 -4.69 5.70
C GLN A 496 24.91 -4.24 4.93
N GLY A 497 25.87 -5.14 4.69
CA GLY A 497 27.10 -4.78 3.97
C GLY A 497 28.34 -5.46 4.55
N ARG A 498 29.48 -4.88 4.22
CA ARG A 498 30.79 -5.37 4.65
C ARG A 498 31.33 -4.45 5.73
N ILE A 499 31.59 -4.97 6.91
CA ILE A 499 32.21 -4.24 8.01
C ILE A 499 33.70 -4.61 8.04
N GLU A 500 34.54 -3.60 7.99
CA GLU A 500 35.97 -3.70 8.23
C GLU A 500 36.24 -3.29 9.68
N VAL A 501 36.82 -4.20 10.47
CA VAL A 501 37.16 -3.96 11.87
C VAL A 501 38.67 -3.92 11.99
N ASN A 502 39.18 -2.78 12.47
CA ASN A 502 40.61 -2.61 12.75
C ASN A 502 40.81 -2.57 14.27
N PRO A 503 41.14 -3.68 14.92
CA PRO A 503 41.30 -3.71 16.37
C PRO A 503 42.54 -2.91 16.80
N LEU A 504 42.32 -1.96 17.71
CA LEU A 504 43.39 -1.08 18.23
C LEU A 504 44.22 -1.74 19.33
N GLY A 505 43.78 -2.85 19.88
CA GLY A 505 44.45 -3.50 21.02
C GLY A 505 43.93 -4.89 21.34
N ASP A 506 44.29 -5.39 22.47
CA ASP A 506 43.88 -6.67 22.98
C ASP A 506 42.39 -6.68 23.38
N THR A 507 41.81 -7.87 23.44
CA THR A 507 40.43 -8.04 23.90
C THR A 507 40.32 -7.67 25.37
N VAL A 508 39.40 -6.75 25.69
CA VAL A 508 39.14 -6.28 27.05
C VAL A 508 37.77 -6.79 27.49
N TYR A 509 37.67 -7.22 28.71
CA TYR A 509 36.38 -7.55 29.32
C TYR A 509 35.78 -6.28 29.95
N LEU A 510 34.71 -5.78 29.39
CA LEU A 510 34.07 -4.53 29.86
C LEU A 510 33.65 -4.62 31.34
N GLY A 511 33.24 -5.81 31.80
CA GLY A 511 32.86 -6.03 33.19
C GLY A 511 34.05 -6.06 34.15
N THR A 512 35.29 -6.13 33.66
CA THR A 512 36.51 -6.11 34.48
C THR A 512 37.19 -4.74 34.47
N VAL A 513 36.84 -3.88 33.53
CA VAL A 513 37.30 -2.47 33.53
C VAL A 513 36.43 -1.69 34.51
N PRO A 514 37.01 -1.06 35.55
CA PRO A 514 36.24 -0.26 36.48
C PRO A 514 35.43 0.81 35.78
N LEU A 515 34.18 1.05 36.26
CA LEU A 515 33.30 2.04 35.64
C LEU A 515 33.95 3.42 35.51
N VAL A 516 34.80 3.79 36.48
CA VAL A 516 35.50 5.08 36.46
C VAL A 516 36.43 5.20 35.26
N GLU A 517 37.07 4.13 34.85
CA GLU A 517 37.96 4.10 33.66
C GLU A 517 37.17 4.00 32.35
N ALA A 518 36.11 3.21 32.33
CA ALA A 518 35.25 3.03 31.14
C ALA A 518 34.29 4.20 30.91
N ARG A 519 34.01 5.02 31.94
CA ARG A 519 32.98 6.06 31.92
C ARG A 519 33.05 6.96 30.71
N HIS A 520 34.19 7.56 30.46
CA HIS A 520 34.36 8.52 29.36
C HIS A 520 34.08 7.88 27.99
N ALA A 521 34.54 6.67 27.74
CA ALA A 521 34.29 5.94 26.49
C ALA A 521 32.81 5.60 26.34
N ILE A 522 32.14 5.17 27.41
CA ILE A 522 30.70 4.89 27.45
C ILE A 522 29.88 6.16 27.18
N GLU A 523 30.20 7.26 27.86
CA GLU A 523 29.53 8.56 27.66
C GLU A 523 29.68 9.05 26.24
N THR A 524 30.87 8.93 25.65
CA THR A 524 31.14 9.29 24.26
C THR A 524 30.29 8.46 23.30
N SER A 525 30.21 7.14 23.52
CA SER A 525 29.39 6.23 22.70
C SER A 525 27.90 6.53 22.83
N LEU A 526 27.38 6.68 24.05
CA LEU A 526 25.97 7.00 24.28
C LEU A 526 25.57 8.36 23.69
N ASN A 527 26.40 9.38 23.85
CA ASN A 527 26.17 10.70 23.23
C ASN A 527 26.13 10.63 21.71
N ARG A 528 26.96 9.80 21.12
CA ARG A 528 26.99 9.59 19.70
C ARG A 528 25.71 8.90 19.21
N PHE A 529 25.28 7.82 19.86
CA PHE A 529 24.01 7.16 19.57
C PHE A 529 22.82 8.12 19.70
N ALA A 530 22.81 8.89 20.79
CA ALA A 530 21.75 9.86 21.02
C ALA A 530 21.73 10.94 19.92
N ARG A 531 22.88 11.42 19.47
CA ARG A 531 22.99 12.40 18.36
C ARG A 531 22.45 11.83 17.07
N VAL A 532 22.80 10.60 16.74
CA VAL A 532 22.31 9.90 15.55
C VAL A 532 20.79 9.73 15.61
N SER A 533 20.27 9.24 16.72
CA SER A 533 18.82 9.05 16.89
C SER A 533 18.04 10.37 16.77
N VAL A 534 18.55 11.45 17.33
CA VAL A 534 17.93 12.78 17.18
C VAL A 534 17.97 13.26 15.73
N TYR A 535 19.07 13.04 15.04
CA TYR A 535 19.19 13.37 13.62
C TYR A 535 18.22 12.56 12.76
N GLU A 536 18.14 11.24 12.96
CA GLU A 536 17.24 10.35 12.20
C GLU A 536 15.76 10.74 12.40
N ASN A 537 15.36 11.03 13.64
CA ASN A 537 14.02 11.51 13.95
C ASN A 537 13.72 12.87 13.29
N TRP A 538 14.70 13.77 13.29
CA TRP A 538 14.60 15.05 12.58
C TRP A 538 14.45 14.84 11.07
N LEU A 539 15.30 14.00 10.48
CA LEU A 539 15.28 13.72 9.04
C LEU A 539 13.93 13.12 8.63
N ALA A 540 13.48 12.08 9.33
CA ALA A 540 12.18 11.46 9.07
C ALA A 540 11.02 12.47 9.17
N SER A 541 11.08 13.38 10.15
CA SER A 541 10.10 14.45 10.28
C SER A 541 10.17 15.49 9.15
N ALA A 542 11.38 15.82 8.69
CA ALA A 542 11.59 16.77 7.59
C ALA A 542 11.13 16.18 6.25
N GLU A 543 11.45 14.91 5.99
CA GLU A 543 10.96 14.17 4.83
C GLU A 543 9.43 14.03 4.84
N ALA A 544 8.84 13.69 5.99
CA ALA A 544 7.39 13.60 6.14
C ALA A 544 6.72 14.96 5.83
N ARG A 545 7.29 16.08 6.28
CA ARG A 545 6.79 17.42 5.93
C ARG A 545 6.91 17.70 4.43
N ALA A 546 8.07 17.39 3.82
CA ALA A 546 8.28 17.57 2.40
C ALA A 546 7.29 16.74 1.57
N LEU A 547 7.04 15.49 1.98
CA LEU A 547 6.12 14.58 1.32
C LEU A 547 4.65 14.96 1.54
N ALA A 548 4.32 15.62 2.65
CA ALA A 548 2.95 16.01 2.96
C ALA A 548 2.33 16.90 1.86
N GLU A 549 3.15 17.67 1.14
CA GLU A 549 2.73 18.55 0.05
C GLU A 549 3.23 18.09 -1.33
N ALA A 550 3.86 16.94 -1.40
CA ALA A 550 4.39 16.43 -2.65
C ALA A 550 3.29 15.93 -3.60
N VAL A 551 3.47 16.12 -4.89
CA VAL A 551 2.69 15.51 -5.96
C VAL A 551 3.60 14.57 -6.73
N CYS A 552 3.31 13.27 -6.77
CA CYS A 552 4.14 12.26 -7.41
C CYS A 552 3.38 11.51 -8.50
N VAL A 553 4.11 11.03 -9.52
CA VAL A 553 3.57 10.12 -10.52
C VAL A 553 3.22 8.80 -9.84
N GLY A 554 1.99 8.33 -10.03
CA GLY A 554 1.54 7.07 -9.45
C GLY A 554 1.23 7.12 -7.95
N ASP A 555 1.34 8.28 -7.28
CA ASP A 555 1.13 8.51 -5.84
C ASP A 555 2.02 7.68 -4.90
N GLU A 556 2.99 6.97 -5.43
CA GLU A 556 3.97 6.28 -4.61
C GLU A 556 4.98 7.30 -4.09
N LEU A 557 4.94 7.52 -2.80
CA LEU A 557 5.90 8.40 -2.14
C LEU A 557 7.17 7.60 -1.83
N PRO A 558 8.35 8.14 -2.13
CA PRO A 558 9.59 7.48 -1.77
C PRO A 558 9.69 7.32 -0.25
N ALA A 559 10.15 6.16 0.19
CA ALA A 559 10.46 5.91 1.59
C ALA A 559 11.89 6.37 1.92
N PRO A 560 12.20 6.79 3.16
CA PRO A 560 13.56 7.17 3.55
C PRO A 560 14.58 6.06 3.28
N ALA A 561 15.75 6.38 2.75
CA ALA A 561 16.73 5.39 2.31
C ALA A 561 18.20 5.72 2.58
N GLY A 562 18.56 6.49 3.49
CA GLY A 562 19.93 6.77 4.01
C GLY A 562 21.17 6.18 3.27
N LEU A 563 21.15 6.12 1.94
CA LEU A 563 22.17 5.44 1.13
C LEU A 563 23.43 6.32 0.96
N THR A 564 24.60 5.70 1.04
CA THR A 564 25.90 6.36 0.82
C THR A 564 26.63 5.81 -0.40
N LEU A 565 27.72 6.48 -0.83
CA LEU A 565 28.55 5.98 -1.91
C LEU A 565 29.24 4.65 -1.54
N ASN A 566 29.56 4.45 -0.26
CA ASN A 566 30.17 3.20 0.21
C ASN A 566 29.25 1.99 0.08
N ASP A 567 27.94 2.19 0.16
CA ASP A 567 26.96 1.12 -0.04
C ASP A 567 26.98 0.60 -1.49
N LEU A 568 27.28 1.48 -2.43
CA LEU A 568 27.32 1.17 -3.86
C LEU A 568 28.70 0.71 -4.33
N LEU A 569 29.75 1.24 -3.74
CA LEU A 569 31.12 0.85 -4.01
C LEU A 569 31.65 0.06 -2.81
N PRO A 570 31.34 -1.25 -2.72
CA PRO A 570 31.96 -2.06 -1.68
C PRO A 570 33.46 -1.92 -1.81
N VAL A 571 34.08 -1.38 -0.76
CA VAL A 571 35.54 -1.25 -0.69
C VAL A 571 36.10 -2.64 -0.91
N THR A 572 36.63 -2.87 -2.11
CA THR A 572 37.51 -3.99 -2.31
C THR A 572 38.74 -3.59 -1.55
N GLY A 573 38.79 -3.98 -0.27
CA GLY A 573 39.98 -3.72 0.51
C GLY A 573 41.17 -4.10 -0.36
N ALA A 574 41.91 -3.12 -0.74
CA ALA A 574 43.23 -3.33 -1.23
C ALA A 574 43.90 -4.12 -0.11
N GLY A 575 44.24 -5.38 -0.40
CA GLY A 575 44.84 -6.23 0.59
C GLY A 575 45.88 -5.42 1.35
N PHE A 576 45.72 -5.35 2.65
CA PHE A 576 46.83 -5.02 3.50
C PHE A 576 47.84 -6.15 3.27
N GLY A 577 48.78 -5.92 2.34
CA GLY A 577 49.96 -6.72 2.20
C GLY A 577 50.92 -6.44 3.36
#